data_bd232d9ff383756170c86769d8d5c391
#
_entry.id   bd232d9ff383756170c86769d8d5c391
#
_cell.length_a   1.000
_cell.length_b   1.000
_cell.length_c   1.000
_cell.angle_alpha   90.00
_cell.angle_beta   90.00
_cell.angle_gamma   90.00
#
_symmetry.space_group_name_H-M   'P 1'
#
loop_
_entity.id
_entity.type
_entity.pdbx_description
1 polymer ?
#
loop_
_entity_poly.entity_id
_entity_poly.type
_entity_poly.pdbx_seq_one_letter_code
_entity_poly.pdbx_strand_id
1 'polypeptide(L)' 'MWKDIPNWENYYEINELGEVRNKITKKLIIGDTNNAGYPRIYLYNKNNSIKKERFFRHRLVALLFIPNPN' A
#
# COMPACT_ATOMS: atom_id res chain seq x y z
N MET A 1 5.98 2.94 -12.26
CA MET A 1 4.53 3.03 -12.56
C MET A 1 3.73 2.90 -11.29
N TRP A 2 2.73 3.74 -11.11
CA TRP A 2 1.86 3.69 -9.94
C TRP A 2 0.61 2.90 -10.25
N LYS A 3 0.18 2.07 -9.32
CA LYS A 3 -1.05 1.30 -9.43
C LYS A 3 -1.91 1.51 -8.20
N ASP A 4 -3.22 1.43 -8.38
CA ASP A 4 -4.16 1.57 -7.28
C ASP A 4 -4.09 0.34 -6.37
N ILE A 5 -4.18 0.59 -5.07
CA ILE A 5 -4.21 -0.51 -4.09
C ILE A 5 -5.64 -1.05 -4.05
N PRO A 6 -5.84 -2.36 -4.20
CA PRO A 6 -7.18 -2.95 -4.18
C PRO A 6 -7.95 -2.55 -2.92
N ASN A 7 -9.22 -2.22 -3.11
CA ASN A 7 -10.13 -1.70 -2.09
C ASN A 7 -9.79 -0.30 -1.59
N TRP A 8 -8.70 0.30 -2.10
CA TRP A 8 -8.28 1.65 -1.72
C TRP A 8 -8.01 2.50 -2.96
N GLU A 9 -8.65 2.15 -4.07
CA GLU A 9 -8.34 2.72 -5.38
C GLU A 9 -8.47 4.23 -5.44
N ASN A 10 -9.39 4.79 -4.67
CA ASN A 10 -9.61 6.23 -4.67
C ASN A 10 -8.78 6.97 -3.63
N TYR A 11 -7.95 6.26 -2.88
CA TYR A 11 -7.27 6.83 -1.73
C TYR A 11 -5.76 6.69 -1.79
N TYR A 12 -5.26 5.55 -2.24
CA TYR A 12 -3.83 5.24 -2.19
C TYR A 12 -3.38 4.51 -3.44
N GLU A 13 -2.10 4.70 -3.77
CA GLU A 13 -1.48 3.99 -4.88
C GLU A 13 -0.07 3.55 -4.48
N ILE A 14 0.45 2.56 -5.18
CA ILE A 14 1.76 1.98 -4.89
C ILE A 14 2.53 1.79 -6.18
N ASN A 15 3.87 1.91 -6.11
CA ASN A 15 4.71 1.67 -7.28
C ASN A 15 5.52 0.39 -7.12
N GLU A 16 6.28 0.05 -8.16
CA GLU A 16 7.06 -1.19 -8.19
C GLU A 16 8.19 -1.24 -7.17
N LEU A 17 8.56 -0.08 -6.62
CA LEU A 17 9.56 -0.03 -5.56
C LEU A 17 8.96 -0.24 -4.18
N GLY A 18 7.64 -0.39 -4.11
CA GLY A 18 6.96 -0.55 -2.84
C GLY A 18 6.62 0.74 -2.13
N GLU A 19 6.83 1.87 -2.80
CA GLU A 19 6.44 3.15 -2.23
C GLU A 19 4.94 3.35 -2.36
N VAL A 20 4.31 3.78 -1.28
CA VAL A 20 2.87 4.03 -1.21
C VAL A 20 2.63 5.51 -0.96
N ARG A 21 1.66 6.08 -1.64
CA ARG A 21 1.33 7.49 -1.45
C ARG A 21 -0.17 7.71 -1.48
N ASN A 22 -0.58 8.81 -0.87
CA ASN A 22 -1.96 9.27 -0.95
C ASN A 22 -2.21 9.80 -2.36
N LYS A 23 -3.29 9.35 -3.00
CA LYS A 23 -3.59 9.74 -4.39
C LYS A 23 -3.93 11.21 -4.52
N ILE A 24 -4.50 11.79 -3.49
CA ILE A 24 -4.98 13.18 -3.54
C ILE A 24 -3.86 14.14 -3.21
N THR A 25 -3.17 13.92 -2.10
CA THR A 25 -2.12 14.83 -1.64
C THR A 25 -0.76 14.51 -2.25
N LYS A 26 -0.60 13.31 -2.78
CA LYS A 26 0.68 12.82 -3.34
C LYS A 26 1.77 12.69 -2.28
N LYS A 27 1.40 12.66 -1.02
CA LYS A 27 2.36 12.46 0.05
C LYS A 27 2.67 10.99 0.23
N LEU A 28 3.94 10.67 0.37
CA LEU A 28 4.36 9.30 0.62
C LEU A 28 3.94 8.87 2.02
N ILE A 29 3.49 7.63 2.10
CA ILE A 29 3.14 7.01 3.37
C ILE A 29 4.37 6.27 3.87
N ILE A 30 4.85 6.69 5.02
CA ILE A 30 6.00 6.04 5.64
C ILE A 30 5.46 5.05 6.67
N GLY A 31 5.69 3.78 6.41
CA GLY A 31 5.31 2.75 7.34
C GLY A 31 6.43 2.44 8.30
N ASP A 32 6.33 1.29 8.93
CA ASP A 32 7.38 0.81 9.82
C ASP A 32 7.83 -0.58 9.36
N THR A 33 8.71 -1.16 10.14
CA THR A 33 9.22 -2.51 9.88
C THR A 33 8.83 -3.38 11.07
N ASN A 34 8.29 -4.57 10.80
CA ASN A 34 7.93 -5.45 11.89
C ASN A 34 9.18 -6.11 12.48
N ASN A 35 9.00 -6.94 13.50
CA ASN A 35 10.12 -7.56 14.20
C ASN A 35 10.95 -8.48 13.32
N ALA A 36 10.36 -8.98 12.24
CA ALA A 36 11.07 -9.86 11.30
C ALA A 36 11.77 -9.07 10.18
N GLY A 37 11.67 -7.74 10.19
CA GLY A 37 12.34 -6.91 9.19
C GLY A 37 11.53 -6.65 7.94
N TYR A 38 10.25 -6.98 7.93
CA TYR A 38 9.40 -6.72 6.76
C TYR A 38 8.76 -5.35 6.85
N PRO A 39 8.80 -4.55 5.77
CA PRO A 39 8.17 -3.24 5.77
C PRO A 39 6.64 -3.35 5.78
N ARG A 40 6.02 -2.57 6.63
CA ARG A 40 4.57 -2.53 6.79
C ARG A 40 4.05 -1.13 6.56
N ILE A 41 2.81 -1.03 6.08
CA ILE A 41 2.10 0.24 6.01
C ILE A 41 0.71 0.04 6.59
N TYR A 42 0.13 1.16 7.03
CA TYR A 42 -1.24 1.18 7.51
C TYR A 42 -2.03 2.16 6.67
N LEU A 43 -3.19 1.72 6.19
CA LEU A 43 -4.08 2.56 5.40
C LEU A 43 -5.35 2.79 6.20
N TYR A 44 -5.82 4.02 6.23
CA TYR A 44 -6.99 4.38 7.01
C TYR A 44 -7.69 5.57 6.38
N ASN A 45 -8.82 5.97 6.96
CA ASN A 45 -9.69 7.06 6.49
C ASN A 45 -10.51 6.71 5.27
N LYS A 46 -10.65 5.43 4.98
CA LYS A 46 -11.50 5.01 3.89
C LYS A 46 -12.97 5.22 4.27
N ASN A 47 -13.70 5.96 3.45
CA ASN A 47 -15.14 6.23 3.66
C ASN A 47 -15.42 6.76 5.07
N ASN A 48 -14.56 7.64 5.56
CA ASN A 48 -14.69 8.20 6.91
C ASN A 48 -14.61 7.13 8.00
N SER A 49 -14.08 5.97 7.68
CA SER A 49 -13.86 4.92 8.65
C SER A 49 -12.62 5.22 9.47
N ILE A 50 -12.66 4.93 10.75
CA ILE A 50 -11.50 5.04 11.62
C ILE A 50 -10.69 3.76 11.66
N LYS A 51 -11.17 2.72 10.98
CA LYS A 51 -10.43 1.46 10.92
C LYS A 51 -9.23 1.60 10.01
N LYS A 52 -8.13 1.04 10.44
CA LYS A 52 -6.93 0.97 9.60
C LYS A 52 -6.66 -0.48 9.23
N GLU A 53 -6.07 -0.67 8.05
CA GLU A 53 -5.67 -1.99 7.59
C GLU A 53 -4.16 -2.01 7.44
N ARG A 54 -3.57 -3.13 7.85
CA ARG A 54 -2.13 -3.33 7.73
C ARG A 54 -1.82 -4.07 6.45
N PHE A 55 -0.81 -3.59 5.74
CA PHE A 55 -0.32 -4.24 4.53
C PHE A 55 1.18 -4.36 4.58
N PHE A 56 1.70 -5.44 4.01
CA PHE A 56 3.13 -5.57 3.78
C PHE A 56 3.43 -5.08 2.37
N ARG A 57 4.37 -4.15 2.24
CA ARG A 57 4.67 -3.54 0.96
C ARG A 57 5.08 -4.56 -0.09
N HIS A 58 5.95 -5.50 0.29
CA HIS A 58 6.42 -6.50 -0.66
C HIS A 58 5.28 -7.39 -1.17
N ARG A 59 4.27 -7.61 -0.34
CA ARG A 59 3.12 -8.39 -0.76
C ARG A 59 2.26 -7.64 -1.76
N LEU A 60 2.10 -6.34 -1.55
CA LEU A 60 1.36 -5.51 -2.51
C LEU A 60 2.08 -5.44 -3.84
N VAL A 61 3.39 -5.29 -3.81
CA VAL A 61 4.19 -5.27 -5.03
C VAL A 61 4.05 -6.59 -5.77
N ALA A 62 4.16 -7.71 -5.06
CA ALA A 62 4.01 -9.01 -5.69
C ALA A 62 2.62 -9.19 -6.29
N LEU A 63 1.60 -8.73 -5.60
CA LEU A 63 0.24 -8.86 -6.07
C LEU A 63 -0.01 -8.04 -7.35
N LEU A 64 0.53 -6.83 -7.42
CA LEU A 64 0.17 -5.88 -8.45
C LEU A 64 1.16 -5.79 -9.60
N PHE A 65 2.43 -6.09 -9.36
CA PHE A 65 3.48 -5.89 -10.35
C PHE A 65 4.16 -7.17 -10.81
N ILE A 66 4.08 -8.23 -10.02
CA ILE A 66 4.72 -9.49 -10.38
C ILE A 66 3.64 -10.46 -10.82
N PRO A 67 3.69 -10.91 -12.10
CA PRO A 67 2.68 -11.87 -12.57
C PRO A 67 2.75 -13.14 -11.74
N ASN A 68 1.59 -13.66 -11.38
CA ASN A 68 1.51 -14.92 -10.68
C ASN A 68 1.13 -15.99 -11.69
N PRO A 69 2.03 -16.90 -12.02
CA PRO A 69 1.76 -17.87 -13.07
C PRO A 69 0.80 -18.97 -12.68
N ASN A 70 0.43 -19.03 -11.45
CA ASN A 70 -0.36 -20.13 -11.04
C ASN A 70 -1.74 -20.12 -11.36
#